data_47c217fc438f73a716085421e17c60d6
#
_entry.id   47c217fc438f73a716085421e17c60d6
#
_cell.length_a   1.000
_cell.length_b   1.000
_cell.length_c   1.000
_cell.angle_alpha   90.00
_cell.angle_beta   90.00
_cell.angle_gamma   90.00
#
_symmetry.space_group_name_H-M   'P 1'
#
loop_
_entity.id
_entity.type
_entity.pdbx_description
1 polymer ?
#
loop_
_entity_poly.entity_id
_entity_poly.type
_entity_poly.pdbx_seq_one_letter_code
_entity_poly.pdbx_strand_id
1 'polypeptide(L)'
;MKSIYSIKGETGRTLKAVLLLVFLGSAALCAAGAIAEDSGRGGNEKADMSYSFGMLMAEDLVDTGLEFNYYSFMQGFKDAMEKKETRLTTDEAVERVQTVFSRLEALDNEKRQREGEKSLAEGEAFLAENAKRSGIIVTDSGLQYETVTEGTGEIPGIGDTVLVHYRGTTIDGTVFDSTYAEGDPLEIPLDRVIPGWAEGLRLMKEGGKSVLYIPPNLAYGERGAGSSIGPNSVLVFEVEFLNIVKPDKEEEE
;
A
#
# COMPACT_ATOMS: atom_id res chain seq x y z
N MET A 1 -9.62 -10.75 5.61
CA MET A 1 -10.29 -9.66 4.87
C MET A 1 -9.31 -8.49 4.73
N LYS A 2 -8.34 -8.58 3.79
CA LYS A 2 -7.48 -7.46 3.38
C LYS A 2 -7.76 -7.22 1.89
N SER A 3 -8.97 -6.78 1.62
CA SER A 3 -9.47 -6.36 0.31
C SER A 3 -8.75 -5.10 -0.18
N ILE A 4 -8.84 -4.80 -1.46
CA ILE A 4 -8.38 -3.58 -2.17
C ILE A 4 -8.57 -2.28 -1.37
N TYR A 5 -9.46 -2.26 -0.39
CA TYR A 5 -9.66 -1.18 0.58
C TYR A 5 -8.51 -0.98 1.58
N SER A 6 -7.59 -1.93 1.74
CA SER A 6 -6.52 -1.88 2.75
C SER A 6 -5.15 -1.46 2.18
N ILE A 7 -5.06 -1.14 0.89
CA ILE A 7 -3.81 -0.59 0.31
C ILE A 7 -3.74 0.93 0.57
N LYS A 8 -4.04 1.35 1.79
CA LYS A 8 -3.69 2.68 2.28
C LYS A 8 -2.33 2.61 2.97
N GLY A 9 -1.30 2.80 2.16
CA GLY A 9 -0.02 3.40 2.56
C GLY A 9 0.67 2.88 3.81
N GLU A 10 1.25 1.66 3.80
CA GLU A 10 2.16 1.25 4.88
C GLU A 10 3.56 1.89 4.75
N THR A 11 4.01 2.26 3.56
CA THR A 11 5.32 2.91 3.36
C THR A 11 5.40 4.35 3.89
N GLY A 12 4.27 5.04 4.02
CA GLY A 12 4.23 6.38 4.61
C GLY A 12 4.11 6.39 6.14
N ARG A 13 3.85 5.24 6.78
CA ARG A 13 3.70 5.13 8.24
C ARG A 13 5.02 4.91 8.97
N THR A 14 5.94 4.17 8.39
CA THR A 14 7.25 3.89 9.01
C THR A 14 8.09 5.16 9.11
N LEU A 15 8.16 5.96 8.06
CA LEU A 15 8.91 7.22 8.08
C LEU A 15 8.30 8.26 9.04
N LYS A 16 6.97 8.32 9.15
CA LYS A 16 6.28 9.20 10.11
C LYS A 16 6.36 8.71 11.55
N ALA A 17 6.45 7.40 11.79
CA ALA A 17 6.56 6.84 13.13
C ALA A 17 7.95 7.10 13.73
N VAL A 18 9.02 6.99 12.95
CA VAL A 18 10.38 7.34 13.41
C VAL A 18 10.50 8.85 13.68
N LEU A 19 9.90 9.70 12.84
CA LEU A 19 9.86 11.15 13.10
C LEU A 19 8.98 11.50 14.32
N LEU A 20 7.88 10.77 14.54
CA LEU A 20 6.98 11.01 15.70
C LEU A 20 7.63 10.61 17.02
N LEU A 21 8.48 9.59 17.06
CA LEU A 21 9.25 9.19 18.25
C LEU A 21 10.30 10.24 18.63
N VAL A 22 10.88 10.94 17.67
CA VAL A 22 11.84 12.04 17.93
C VAL A 22 11.11 13.30 18.46
N PHE A 23 9.84 13.54 18.08
CA PHE A 23 9.09 14.73 18.50
C PHE A 23 8.24 14.55 19.78
N LEU A 24 7.94 13.32 20.22
CA LEU A 24 7.16 13.06 21.45
C LEU A 24 8.01 13.00 22.73
N GLY A 25 9.33 13.18 22.62
CA GLY A 25 10.27 13.08 23.74
C GLY A 25 10.29 14.26 24.72
N SER A 26 9.48 15.33 24.55
CA SER A 26 9.59 16.51 25.40
C SER A 26 8.44 16.78 26.38
N ALA A 27 7.44 15.91 26.49
CA ALA A 27 6.25 16.22 27.31
C ALA A 27 5.74 15.12 28.26
N ALA A 28 6.50 14.07 28.57
CA ALA A 28 6.03 13.07 29.53
C ALA A 28 7.16 12.43 30.35
N LEU A 29 7.84 13.21 31.19
CA LEU A 29 8.70 12.64 32.23
C LEU A 29 8.50 13.37 33.57
N CYS A 30 7.32 13.18 34.16
CA CYS A 30 7.08 13.45 35.57
C CYS A 30 6.08 12.45 36.13
N ALA A 31 6.48 11.17 36.23
CA ALA A 31 5.87 10.20 37.15
C ALA A 31 6.84 9.03 37.38
N ALA A 32 8.00 9.33 37.98
CA ALA A 32 8.85 8.30 38.56
C ALA A 32 8.59 8.30 40.07
N GLY A 33 7.60 7.56 40.49
CA GLY A 33 7.28 7.28 41.91
C GLY A 33 7.16 5.78 42.11
N ALA A 34 8.15 5.24 42.83
CA ALA A 34 8.10 3.99 43.59
C ALA A 34 7.75 2.70 42.81
N ILE A 35 8.76 2.03 42.29
CA ILE A 35 8.75 0.59 42.14
C ILE A 35 9.51 0.02 43.35
N ALA A 36 8.78 -0.72 44.20
CA ALA A 36 9.34 -1.40 45.37
C ALA A 36 10.38 -2.47 44.89
N GLU A 37 11.48 -2.54 45.66
CA GLU A 37 12.49 -3.56 45.50
C GLU A 37 11.90 -4.96 45.76
N ASP A 38 11.72 -5.73 44.68
CA ASP A 38 11.58 -7.19 44.77
C ASP A 38 12.92 -7.83 44.39
N SER A 39 13.59 -8.32 45.42
CA SER A 39 14.91 -8.93 45.34
C SER A 39 14.81 -10.35 44.78
N GLY A 40 15.14 -10.52 43.49
CA GLY A 40 15.45 -11.82 42.91
C GLY A 40 14.92 -12.15 41.51
N ARG A 41 13.88 -11.49 41.01
CA ARG A 41 13.32 -11.63 39.65
C ARG A 41 13.55 -10.41 38.75
N GLY A 42 13.73 -9.24 39.32
CA GLY A 42 13.79 -7.97 38.62
C GLY A 42 15.03 -7.74 37.74
N GLY A 43 16.09 -8.52 37.92
CA GLY A 43 17.31 -8.39 37.10
C GLY A 43 17.11 -8.88 35.68
N ASN A 44 16.35 -9.92 35.50
CA ASN A 44 16.08 -10.52 34.19
C ASN A 44 15.02 -9.71 33.42
N GLU A 45 13.96 -9.30 34.10
CA GLU A 45 12.87 -8.50 33.53
C GLU A 45 13.35 -7.15 32.98
N LYS A 46 14.21 -6.45 33.71
CA LYS A 46 14.81 -5.19 33.26
C LYS A 46 15.75 -5.38 32.06
N ALA A 47 16.52 -6.46 32.06
CA ALA A 47 17.40 -6.80 30.95
C ALA A 47 16.60 -7.19 29.72
N ASP A 48 15.56 -8.01 29.87
CA ASP A 48 14.68 -8.45 28.79
C ASP A 48 13.90 -7.28 28.18
N MET A 49 13.38 -6.38 29.02
CA MET A 49 12.73 -5.15 28.56
C MET A 49 13.70 -4.28 27.75
N SER A 50 14.93 -4.07 28.24
CA SER A 50 15.92 -3.24 27.54
C SER A 50 16.35 -3.85 26.21
N TYR A 51 16.51 -5.17 26.17
CA TYR A 51 16.79 -5.91 24.96
C TYR A 51 15.65 -5.79 23.93
N SER A 52 14.40 -5.94 24.38
CA SER A 52 13.22 -5.80 23.54
C SER A 52 13.12 -4.41 22.91
N PHE A 53 13.38 -3.35 23.67
CA PHE A 53 13.44 -1.99 23.12
C PHE A 53 14.51 -1.86 22.03
N GLY A 54 15.72 -2.39 22.29
CA GLY A 54 16.81 -2.36 21.31
C GLY A 54 16.45 -3.12 20.02
N MET A 55 15.78 -4.27 20.16
CA MET A 55 15.36 -5.11 19.04
C MET A 55 14.32 -4.40 18.16
N LEU A 56 13.26 -3.83 18.78
CA LEU A 56 12.21 -3.12 18.05
C LEU A 56 12.75 -1.85 17.36
N MET A 57 13.62 -1.09 18.02
CA MET A 57 14.29 0.05 17.39
C MET A 57 15.15 -0.38 16.21
N ALA A 58 15.82 -1.53 16.30
CA ALA A 58 16.65 -2.03 15.22
C ALA A 58 15.84 -2.48 14.01
N GLU A 59 14.68 -3.11 14.22
CA GLU A 59 13.75 -3.48 13.15
C GLU A 59 13.32 -2.25 12.34
N ASP A 60 12.88 -1.17 13.00
CA ASP A 60 12.50 0.08 12.34
C ASP A 60 13.69 0.72 11.57
N LEU A 61 14.91 0.62 12.10
CA LEU A 61 16.09 1.20 11.47
C LEU A 61 16.57 0.37 10.27
N VAL A 62 16.47 -0.97 10.33
CA VAL A 62 16.83 -1.87 9.21
C VAL A 62 15.99 -1.56 7.98
N ASP A 63 14.70 -1.32 8.16
CA ASP A 63 13.76 -1.01 7.07
C ASP A 63 14.09 0.31 6.36
N THR A 64 14.86 1.21 7.00
CA THR A 64 15.32 2.43 6.34
C THR A 64 16.45 2.21 5.32
N GLY A 65 17.11 1.05 5.33
CA GLY A 65 18.28 0.76 4.49
C GLY A 65 19.54 1.57 4.85
N LEU A 66 19.55 2.26 6.00
CA LEU A 66 20.70 3.04 6.45
C LEU A 66 21.80 2.13 7.02
N GLU A 67 23.03 2.39 6.63
CA GLU A 67 24.20 1.78 7.28
C GLU A 67 24.52 2.49 8.59
N PHE A 68 24.44 1.77 9.69
CA PHE A 68 24.75 2.30 11.01
C PHE A 68 26.13 1.86 11.51
N ASN A 69 26.90 2.81 12.05
CA ASN A 69 28.03 2.49 12.89
C ASN A 69 27.53 2.21 14.31
N TYR A 70 27.36 0.93 14.65
CA TYR A 70 26.81 0.49 15.94
C TYR A 70 27.58 1.03 17.15
N TYR A 71 28.90 1.17 17.06
CA TYR A 71 29.70 1.72 18.15
C TYR A 71 29.34 3.18 18.41
N SER A 72 29.29 4.00 17.37
CA SER A 72 28.92 5.43 17.48
C SER A 72 27.47 5.60 17.93
N PHE A 73 26.57 4.74 17.44
CA PHE A 73 25.16 4.73 17.86
C PHE A 73 25.04 4.45 19.36
N MET A 74 25.66 3.37 19.85
CA MET A 74 25.62 2.99 21.26
C MET A 74 26.32 4.04 22.15
N GLN A 75 27.38 4.67 21.66
CA GLN A 75 28.04 5.74 22.40
C GLN A 75 27.12 6.95 22.56
N GLY A 76 26.47 7.41 21.49
CA GLY A 76 25.52 8.52 21.56
C GLY A 76 24.31 8.21 22.45
N PHE A 77 23.78 6.99 22.38
CA PHE A 77 22.69 6.52 23.25
C PHE A 77 23.11 6.56 24.72
N LYS A 78 24.30 6.02 25.03
CA LYS A 78 24.83 6.00 26.40
C LYS A 78 25.06 7.40 26.96
N ASP A 79 25.70 8.28 26.18
CA ASP A 79 25.99 9.65 26.60
C ASP A 79 24.71 10.43 26.91
N ALA A 80 23.68 10.26 26.06
CA ALA A 80 22.36 10.86 26.28
C ALA A 80 21.66 10.31 27.53
N MET A 81 21.64 8.98 27.74
CA MET A 81 21.03 8.32 28.89
C MET A 81 21.71 8.73 30.21
N GLU A 82 23.03 8.87 30.21
CA GLU A 82 23.82 9.27 31.38
C GLU A 82 23.88 10.79 31.57
N LYS A 83 23.20 11.57 30.71
CA LYS A 83 23.23 13.05 30.73
C LYS A 83 24.64 13.63 30.71
N LYS A 84 25.53 12.98 29.98
CA LYS A 84 26.89 13.45 29.72
C LYS A 84 26.91 14.46 28.57
N GLU A 85 28.03 15.18 28.47
CA GLU A 85 28.29 16.01 27.30
C GLU A 85 28.36 15.13 26.04
N THR A 86 27.48 15.43 25.08
CA THR A 86 27.41 14.71 23.80
C THR A 86 28.29 15.38 22.75
N ARG A 87 28.78 14.63 21.76
CA ARG A 87 29.61 15.18 20.66
C ARG A 87 28.86 16.20 19.78
N LEU A 88 27.56 16.15 19.79
CA LEU A 88 26.65 17.02 19.03
C LEU A 88 25.60 17.56 20.00
N THR A 89 25.17 18.77 19.78
CA THR A 89 23.95 19.28 20.40
C THR A 89 22.72 18.54 19.83
N THR A 90 21.61 18.62 20.52
CA THR A 90 20.35 18.03 20.03
C THR A 90 19.96 18.61 18.67
N ASP A 91 20.12 19.92 18.49
CA ASP A 91 19.77 20.61 17.25
C ASP A 91 20.65 20.14 16.08
N GLU A 92 21.96 20.02 16.29
CA GLU A 92 22.88 19.47 15.27
C GLU A 92 22.58 18.01 14.94
N ALA A 93 22.19 17.20 15.94
CA ALA A 93 21.81 15.82 15.70
C ALA A 93 20.51 15.72 14.87
N VAL A 94 19.51 16.53 15.19
CA VAL A 94 18.25 16.62 14.44
C VAL A 94 18.51 17.04 12.99
N GLU A 95 19.30 18.08 12.76
CA GLU A 95 19.64 18.57 11.41
C GLU A 95 20.34 17.49 10.58
N ARG A 96 21.29 16.75 11.16
CA ARG A 96 21.99 15.66 10.47
C ARG A 96 21.04 14.52 10.08
N VAL A 97 20.18 14.11 11.02
CA VAL A 97 19.20 13.07 10.76
C VAL A 97 18.23 13.52 9.67
N GLN A 98 17.70 14.73 9.72
CA GLN A 98 16.82 15.29 8.69
C GLN A 98 17.51 15.34 7.32
N THR A 99 18.76 15.74 7.25
CA THR A 99 19.53 15.78 6.00
C THR A 99 19.65 14.39 5.37
N VAL A 100 19.90 13.36 6.18
CA VAL A 100 19.98 11.97 5.69
C VAL A 100 18.63 11.49 5.18
N PHE A 101 17.56 11.70 5.94
CA PHE A 101 16.21 11.31 5.51
C PHE A 101 15.76 12.05 4.24
N SER A 102 16.00 13.36 4.13
CA SER A 102 15.67 14.12 2.91
C SER A 102 16.43 13.60 1.69
N ARG A 103 17.68 13.15 1.87
CA ARG A 103 18.44 12.53 0.78
C ARG A 103 17.89 11.17 0.37
N LEU A 104 17.51 10.34 1.33
CA LEU A 104 16.88 9.05 1.04
C LEU A 104 15.54 9.23 0.31
N GLU A 105 14.72 10.15 0.78
CA GLU A 105 13.45 10.50 0.13
C GLU A 105 13.66 10.99 -1.31
N ALA A 106 14.68 11.83 -1.54
CA ALA A 106 15.01 12.29 -2.88
C ALA A 106 15.44 11.13 -3.80
N LEU A 107 16.25 10.19 -3.29
CA LEU A 107 16.66 9.00 -4.04
C LEU A 107 15.50 8.07 -4.36
N ASP A 108 14.59 7.85 -3.40
CA ASP A 108 13.39 7.04 -3.61
C ASP A 108 12.46 7.68 -4.64
N ASN A 109 12.25 9.00 -4.54
CA ASN A 109 11.43 9.74 -5.51
C ASN A 109 12.03 9.67 -6.93
N GLU A 110 13.36 9.82 -7.07
CA GLU A 110 14.04 9.70 -8.36
C GLU A 110 13.90 8.28 -8.94
N LYS A 111 14.01 7.25 -8.10
CA LYS A 111 13.80 5.86 -8.50
C LYS A 111 12.35 5.65 -8.96
N ARG A 112 11.36 6.07 -8.17
CA ARG A 112 9.94 5.96 -8.51
C ARG A 112 9.59 6.71 -9.79
N GLN A 113 10.19 7.88 -10.02
CA GLN A 113 9.97 8.63 -11.25
C GLN A 113 10.49 7.84 -12.47
N ARG A 114 11.71 7.31 -12.41
CA ARG A 114 12.27 6.48 -13.49
C ARG A 114 11.44 5.21 -13.76
N GLU A 115 10.99 4.55 -12.69
CA GLU A 115 10.08 3.40 -12.79
C GLU A 115 8.76 3.81 -13.44
N GLY A 116 8.21 4.97 -13.06
CA GLY A 116 6.98 5.50 -13.63
C GLY A 116 7.09 5.86 -15.11
N GLU A 117 8.19 6.48 -15.54
CA GLU A 117 8.46 6.78 -16.95
C GLU A 117 8.59 5.49 -17.78
N LYS A 118 9.29 4.49 -17.23
CA LYS A 118 9.42 3.18 -17.86
C LYS A 118 8.07 2.48 -17.99
N SER A 119 7.31 2.40 -16.89
CA SER A 119 5.98 1.75 -16.87
C SER A 119 5.01 2.42 -17.82
N LEU A 120 5.06 3.76 -17.94
CA LEU A 120 4.22 4.51 -18.88
C LEU A 120 4.53 4.09 -20.34
N ALA A 121 5.80 4.11 -20.72
CA ALA A 121 6.22 3.75 -22.09
C ALA A 121 5.88 2.29 -22.42
N GLU A 122 6.13 1.35 -21.49
CA GLU A 122 5.80 -0.07 -21.68
C GLU A 122 4.28 -0.28 -21.72
N GLY A 123 3.52 0.45 -20.90
CA GLY A 123 2.06 0.40 -20.85
C GLY A 123 1.41 0.95 -22.12
N GLU A 124 1.89 2.08 -22.64
CA GLU A 124 1.41 2.66 -23.90
C GLU A 124 1.68 1.70 -25.07
N ALA A 125 2.87 1.12 -25.15
CA ALA A 125 3.21 0.14 -26.18
C ALA A 125 2.32 -1.10 -26.08
N PHE A 126 2.11 -1.63 -24.87
CA PHE A 126 1.23 -2.76 -24.61
C PHE A 126 -0.20 -2.48 -25.08
N LEU A 127 -0.79 -1.35 -24.66
CA LEU A 127 -2.15 -0.99 -25.03
C LEU A 127 -2.30 -0.76 -26.54
N ALA A 128 -1.30 -0.15 -27.19
CA ALA A 128 -1.29 0.06 -28.63
C ALA A 128 -1.28 -1.27 -29.44
N GLU A 129 -0.55 -2.26 -28.95
CA GLU A 129 -0.55 -3.61 -29.55
C GLU A 129 -1.83 -4.37 -29.20
N ASN A 130 -2.30 -4.28 -27.97
CA ASN A 130 -3.52 -4.94 -27.52
C ASN A 130 -4.75 -4.47 -28.31
N ALA A 131 -4.86 -3.18 -28.62
CA ALA A 131 -5.95 -2.60 -29.40
C ALA A 131 -6.07 -3.18 -30.82
N LYS A 132 -5.00 -3.79 -31.37
CA LYS A 132 -5.00 -4.42 -32.70
C LYS A 132 -5.53 -5.84 -32.68
N ARG A 133 -5.67 -6.44 -31.51
CA ARG A 133 -6.16 -7.82 -31.36
C ARG A 133 -7.64 -7.88 -31.71
N SER A 134 -8.03 -8.96 -32.41
CA SER A 134 -9.44 -9.23 -32.69
C SER A 134 -10.21 -9.44 -31.36
N GLY A 135 -11.37 -8.82 -31.22
CA GLY A 135 -12.22 -8.91 -30.02
C GLY A 135 -11.95 -7.84 -28.96
N ILE A 136 -10.89 -7.06 -29.08
CA ILE A 136 -10.63 -5.92 -28.19
C ILE A 136 -11.48 -4.73 -28.63
N ILE A 137 -12.18 -4.15 -27.68
CA ILE A 137 -12.93 -2.89 -27.84
C ILE A 137 -12.21 -1.83 -27.01
N VAL A 138 -12.01 -0.65 -27.61
CA VAL A 138 -11.39 0.52 -26.95
C VAL A 138 -12.46 1.57 -26.76
N THR A 139 -12.62 2.05 -25.54
CA THR A 139 -13.58 3.13 -25.22
C THR A 139 -12.95 4.52 -25.38
N ASP A 140 -13.77 5.56 -25.34
CA ASP A 140 -13.30 6.97 -25.43
C ASP A 140 -12.39 7.37 -24.27
N SER A 141 -12.49 6.71 -23.12
CA SER A 141 -11.63 6.93 -21.95
C SER A 141 -10.24 6.29 -22.08
N GLY A 142 -10.07 5.39 -23.06
CA GLY A 142 -8.89 4.59 -23.27
C GLY A 142 -8.92 3.23 -22.56
N LEU A 143 -9.99 2.90 -21.83
CA LEU A 143 -10.21 1.54 -21.34
C LEU A 143 -10.28 0.59 -22.54
N GLN A 144 -9.61 -0.57 -22.44
CA GLN A 144 -9.77 -1.64 -23.39
C GLN A 144 -10.38 -2.84 -22.71
N TYR A 145 -11.26 -3.55 -23.43
CA TYR A 145 -11.86 -4.76 -22.88
C TYR A 145 -12.12 -5.82 -23.94
N GLU A 146 -12.14 -7.06 -23.49
CA GLU A 146 -12.47 -8.24 -24.29
C GLU A 146 -13.56 -9.01 -23.59
N THR A 147 -14.69 -9.23 -24.25
CA THR A 147 -15.76 -10.09 -23.72
C THR A 147 -15.41 -11.55 -23.98
N VAL A 148 -15.16 -12.30 -22.91
CA VAL A 148 -14.86 -13.74 -22.97
C VAL A 148 -16.15 -14.55 -23.00
N THR A 149 -17.12 -14.17 -22.15
CA THR A 149 -18.45 -14.76 -22.09
C THR A 149 -19.47 -13.65 -21.95
N GLU A 150 -20.43 -13.60 -22.86
CA GLU A 150 -21.54 -12.65 -22.76
C GLU A 150 -22.49 -13.07 -21.64
N GLY A 151 -22.77 -12.15 -20.72
CA GLY A 151 -23.79 -12.34 -19.69
C GLY A 151 -25.19 -12.16 -20.27
N THR A 152 -26.19 -12.67 -19.54
CA THR A 152 -27.61 -12.60 -19.95
C THR A 152 -28.47 -11.78 -19.00
N GLY A 153 -27.94 -11.36 -17.84
CA GLY A 153 -28.66 -10.59 -16.83
C GLY A 153 -28.64 -9.09 -17.05
N GLU A 154 -28.87 -8.33 -15.98
CA GLU A 154 -28.91 -6.87 -15.99
C GLU A 154 -27.52 -6.24 -16.09
N ILE A 155 -27.45 -5.00 -16.56
CA ILE A 155 -26.24 -4.18 -16.56
C ILE A 155 -26.27 -3.33 -15.29
N PRO A 156 -25.17 -3.26 -14.50
CA PRO A 156 -25.17 -2.53 -13.25
C PRO A 156 -25.08 -1.01 -13.47
N GLY A 157 -25.76 -0.26 -12.60
CA GLY A 157 -25.61 1.20 -12.48
C GLY A 157 -24.44 1.57 -11.57
N ILE A 158 -24.03 2.86 -11.61
CA ILE A 158 -22.89 3.36 -10.83
C ILE A 158 -23.09 3.25 -9.30
N GLY A 159 -24.31 3.25 -8.82
CA GLY A 159 -24.67 3.12 -7.40
C GLY A 159 -24.90 1.70 -6.94
N ASP A 160 -24.80 0.72 -7.83
CA ASP A 160 -25.04 -0.67 -7.49
C ASP A 160 -23.84 -1.30 -6.79
N THR A 161 -24.12 -2.28 -5.95
CA THR A 161 -23.13 -3.21 -5.41
C THR A 161 -23.15 -4.47 -6.27
N VAL A 162 -21.99 -4.93 -6.68
CA VAL A 162 -21.82 -6.11 -7.53
C VAL A 162 -21.06 -7.21 -6.81
N LEU A 163 -21.37 -8.46 -7.15
CA LEU A 163 -20.65 -9.64 -6.70
C LEU A 163 -19.79 -10.16 -7.86
N VAL A 164 -18.49 -10.24 -7.65
CA VAL A 164 -17.54 -10.60 -8.70
C VAL A 164 -16.47 -11.58 -8.21
N HIS A 165 -16.02 -12.44 -9.11
CA HIS A 165 -14.69 -13.02 -9.03
C HIS A 165 -13.74 -12.28 -9.95
N TYR A 166 -12.49 -12.08 -9.52
CA TYR A 166 -11.50 -11.43 -10.35
C TYR A 166 -10.08 -11.89 -10.05
N ARG A 167 -9.21 -11.64 -11.02
CA ARG A 167 -7.76 -11.75 -10.90
C ARG A 167 -7.13 -10.52 -11.53
N GLY A 168 -6.39 -9.76 -10.72
CA GLY A 168 -5.64 -8.57 -11.14
C GLY A 168 -4.17 -8.88 -11.34
N THR A 169 -3.63 -8.49 -12.50
CA THR A 169 -2.22 -8.63 -12.85
C THR A 169 -1.66 -7.33 -13.43
N THR A 170 -0.37 -7.14 -13.32
CA THR A 170 0.40 -6.21 -14.15
C THR A 170 0.61 -6.79 -15.55
N ILE A 171 1.11 -5.97 -16.50
CA ILE A 171 1.31 -6.41 -17.90
C ILE A 171 2.35 -7.53 -18.06
N ASP A 172 3.24 -7.72 -17.09
CA ASP A 172 4.21 -8.83 -17.04
C ASP A 172 3.63 -10.12 -16.46
N GLY A 173 2.33 -10.10 -16.07
CA GLY A 173 1.61 -11.26 -15.53
C GLY A 173 1.75 -11.44 -14.02
N THR A 174 2.44 -10.55 -13.31
CA THR A 174 2.53 -10.60 -11.85
C THR A 174 1.16 -10.35 -11.23
N VAL A 175 0.66 -11.32 -10.47
CA VAL A 175 -0.62 -11.23 -9.75
C VAL A 175 -0.44 -10.33 -8.53
N PHE A 176 -1.24 -9.27 -8.42
CA PHE A 176 -1.24 -8.40 -7.25
C PHE A 176 -2.47 -8.57 -6.37
N ASP A 177 -3.58 -9.11 -6.94
CA ASP A 177 -4.81 -9.35 -6.20
C ASP A 177 -5.67 -10.40 -6.89
N SER A 178 -6.40 -11.23 -6.12
CA SER A 178 -7.26 -12.28 -6.69
C SER A 178 -8.22 -12.85 -5.66
N THR A 179 -9.49 -12.87 -5.96
CA THR A 179 -10.52 -13.57 -5.15
C THR A 179 -10.45 -15.08 -5.27
N TYR A 180 -9.86 -15.61 -6.34
CA TYR A 180 -9.73 -17.07 -6.52
C TYR A 180 -8.76 -17.70 -5.53
N ALA A 181 -7.83 -16.92 -4.97
CA ALA A 181 -6.90 -17.41 -3.96
C ALA A 181 -7.57 -17.56 -2.58
N GLU A 182 -8.59 -16.75 -2.30
CA GLU A 182 -9.35 -16.77 -1.05
C GLU A 182 -10.58 -17.70 -1.14
N GLY A 183 -11.07 -17.98 -2.35
CA GLY A 183 -12.18 -18.88 -2.62
C GLY A 183 -13.54 -18.21 -2.68
N ASP A 184 -13.71 -17.04 -2.08
CA ASP A 184 -14.98 -16.31 -2.00
C ASP A 184 -15.04 -15.15 -3.00
N PRO A 185 -16.19 -14.90 -3.65
CA PRO A 185 -16.37 -13.73 -4.49
C PRO A 185 -16.36 -12.43 -3.65
N LEU A 186 -15.99 -11.33 -4.27
CA LEU A 186 -15.98 -10.00 -3.67
C LEU A 186 -17.30 -9.28 -3.94
N GLU A 187 -17.93 -8.79 -2.88
CA GLU A 187 -19.03 -7.85 -2.94
C GLU A 187 -18.47 -6.43 -2.87
N ILE A 188 -18.74 -5.59 -3.90
CA ILE A 188 -18.14 -4.26 -3.99
C ILE A 188 -19.08 -3.23 -4.62
N PRO A 189 -19.27 -2.05 -3.97
CA PRO A 189 -19.97 -0.92 -4.53
C PRO A 189 -19.20 -0.28 -5.69
N LEU A 190 -19.86 -0.04 -6.83
CA LEU A 190 -19.21 0.52 -8.02
C LEU A 190 -18.76 1.97 -7.88
N ASP A 191 -19.31 2.73 -6.92
CA ASP A 191 -18.88 4.07 -6.59
C ASP A 191 -17.57 4.15 -5.78
N ARG A 192 -17.03 2.99 -5.38
CA ARG A 192 -15.84 2.88 -4.53
C ARG A 192 -14.66 2.16 -5.17
N VAL A 193 -14.76 1.85 -6.45
CA VAL A 193 -13.68 1.21 -7.22
C VAL A 193 -12.91 2.22 -8.07
N ILE A 194 -11.78 1.80 -8.66
CA ILE A 194 -11.07 2.61 -9.65
C ILE A 194 -11.96 2.88 -10.87
N PRO A 195 -11.80 4.05 -11.54
CA PRO A 195 -12.67 4.43 -12.65
C PRO A 195 -12.78 3.37 -13.76
N GLY A 196 -11.67 2.71 -14.10
CA GLY A 196 -11.65 1.65 -15.12
C GLY A 196 -12.50 0.43 -14.74
N TRP A 197 -12.63 0.11 -13.46
CA TRP A 197 -13.54 -0.95 -13.00
C TRP A 197 -14.99 -0.51 -13.09
N ALA A 198 -15.31 0.69 -12.59
CA ALA A 198 -16.66 1.22 -12.65
C ALA A 198 -17.17 1.34 -14.10
N GLU A 199 -16.30 1.71 -15.03
CA GLU A 199 -16.61 1.75 -16.46
C GLU A 199 -16.75 0.33 -17.03
N GLY A 200 -15.76 -0.54 -16.81
CA GLY A 200 -15.71 -1.88 -17.39
C GLY A 200 -16.89 -2.76 -16.97
N LEU A 201 -17.25 -2.77 -15.67
CA LEU A 201 -18.37 -3.55 -15.17
C LEU A 201 -19.73 -3.07 -15.71
N ARG A 202 -19.88 -1.78 -15.98
CA ARG A 202 -21.08 -1.22 -16.62
C ARG A 202 -21.18 -1.52 -18.12
N LEU A 203 -20.18 -2.12 -18.71
CA LEU A 203 -20.20 -2.68 -20.09
C LEU A 203 -20.52 -4.17 -20.08
N MET A 204 -20.59 -4.80 -18.90
CA MET A 204 -20.89 -6.22 -18.74
C MET A 204 -22.35 -6.43 -18.30
N LYS A 205 -22.87 -7.63 -18.58
CA LYS A 205 -24.13 -8.12 -18.01
C LYS A 205 -23.84 -9.17 -16.96
N GLU A 206 -24.74 -9.33 -16.00
CA GLU A 206 -24.67 -10.43 -15.02
C GLU A 206 -24.49 -11.79 -15.70
N GLY A 207 -23.63 -12.63 -15.10
CA GLY A 207 -23.23 -13.93 -15.62
C GLY A 207 -22.16 -13.83 -16.71
N GLY A 208 -21.66 -12.63 -17.00
CA GLY A 208 -20.62 -12.38 -18.00
C GLY A 208 -19.20 -12.50 -17.45
N LYS A 209 -18.25 -12.74 -18.37
CA LYS A 209 -16.80 -12.71 -18.08
C LYS A 209 -16.10 -11.84 -19.11
N SER A 210 -15.23 -10.95 -18.65
CA SER A 210 -14.44 -10.05 -19.49
C SER A 210 -13.02 -9.89 -18.97
N VAL A 211 -12.13 -9.48 -19.85
CA VAL A 211 -10.79 -9.00 -19.49
C VAL A 211 -10.76 -7.50 -19.69
N LEU A 212 -10.40 -6.77 -18.67
CA LEU A 212 -10.26 -5.31 -18.66
C LEU A 212 -8.78 -4.95 -18.68
N TYR A 213 -8.36 -4.11 -19.62
CA TYR A 213 -7.01 -3.56 -19.70
C TYR A 213 -7.11 -2.06 -19.36
N ILE A 214 -6.72 -1.72 -18.16
CA ILE A 214 -7.00 -0.42 -17.56
C ILE A 214 -5.76 0.45 -17.61
N PRO A 215 -5.78 1.57 -18.37
CA PRO A 215 -4.66 2.50 -18.41
C PRO A 215 -4.48 3.20 -17.05
N PRO A 216 -3.28 3.74 -16.74
CA PRO A 216 -2.95 4.31 -15.45
C PRO A 216 -3.89 5.42 -14.97
N ASN A 217 -4.37 6.27 -15.89
CA ASN A 217 -5.31 7.37 -15.59
C ASN A 217 -6.70 6.90 -15.11
N LEU A 218 -7.07 5.66 -15.41
CA LEU A 218 -8.29 5.01 -14.93
C LEU A 218 -8.04 4.05 -13.75
N ALA A 219 -6.79 3.99 -13.25
CA ALA A 219 -6.35 3.15 -12.15
C ALA A 219 -5.69 3.99 -11.04
N TYR A 220 -4.43 3.70 -10.71
CA TYR A 220 -3.72 4.35 -9.59
C TYR A 220 -2.74 5.45 -10.02
N GLY A 221 -2.61 5.72 -11.33
CA GLY A 221 -1.81 6.80 -11.91
C GLY A 221 -0.34 6.79 -11.48
N GLU A 222 0.23 7.99 -11.35
CA GLU A 222 1.64 8.21 -10.97
C GLU A 222 1.99 7.72 -9.56
N ARG A 223 0.99 7.53 -8.69
CA ARG A 223 1.23 7.10 -7.32
C ARG A 223 1.44 5.59 -7.21
N GLY A 224 0.83 4.79 -8.10
CA GLY A 224 0.73 3.35 -7.91
C GLY A 224 -0.07 2.99 -6.67
N ALA A 225 0.00 1.73 -6.23
CA ALA A 225 -0.68 1.26 -5.01
C ALA A 225 0.12 0.17 -4.30
N GLY A 226 0.34 0.37 -2.99
CA GLY A 226 1.12 -0.56 -2.17
C GLY A 226 2.53 -0.77 -2.69
N SER A 227 3.06 -1.98 -2.48
CA SER A 227 4.36 -2.42 -3.01
C SER A 227 4.26 -3.18 -4.33
N SER A 228 3.04 -3.54 -4.75
CA SER A 228 2.81 -4.45 -5.89
C SER A 228 2.43 -3.73 -7.17
N ILE A 229 1.91 -2.50 -7.08
CA ILE A 229 1.50 -1.71 -8.26
C ILE A 229 2.37 -0.45 -8.31
N GLY A 230 3.33 -0.46 -9.22
CA GLY A 230 4.24 0.67 -9.44
C GLY A 230 3.55 1.89 -10.06
N PRO A 231 4.25 3.04 -10.12
CA PRO A 231 3.76 4.24 -10.80
C PRO A 231 3.42 3.97 -12.26
N ASN A 232 2.33 4.56 -12.76
CA ASN A 232 1.89 4.49 -14.15
C ASN A 232 1.70 3.07 -14.71
N SER A 233 1.39 2.10 -13.86
CA SER A 233 1.14 0.73 -14.29
C SER A 233 -0.20 0.61 -15.01
N VAL A 234 -0.20 -0.05 -16.16
CA VAL A 234 -1.40 -0.61 -16.78
C VAL A 234 -1.78 -1.87 -16.02
N LEU A 235 -3.06 -2.02 -15.71
CA LEU A 235 -3.58 -3.16 -14.98
C LEU A 235 -4.44 -4.04 -15.90
N VAL A 236 -4.33 -5.35 -15.71
CA VAL A 236 -5.14 -6.33 -16.44
C VAL A 236 -5.98 -7.07 -15.42
N PHE A 237 -7.30 -7.04 -15.60
CA PHE A 237 -8.23 -7.76 -14.74
C PHE A 237 -9.05 -8.76 -15.54
N GLU A 238 -8.96 -10.01 -15.18
CA GLU A 238 -9.96 -10.99 -15.55
C GLU A 238 -11.10 -10.88 -14.55
N VAL A 239 -12.31 -10.57 -15.02
CA VAL A 239 -13.48 -10.33 -14.16
C VAL A 239 -14.61 -11.25 -14.58
N GLU A 240 -15.16 -11.96 -13.62
CA GLU A 240 -16.40 -12.72 -13.73
C GLU A 240 -17.47 -12.01 -12.90
N PHE A 241 -18.42 -11.40 -13.59
CA PHE A 241 -19.52 -10.66 -12.97
C PHE A 241 -20.67 -11.61 -12.66
N LEU A 242 -20.88 -11.94 -11.38
CA LEU A 242 -21.84 -12.93 -10.95
C LEU A 242 -23.26 -12.37 -10.91
N ASN A 243 -23.47 -11.32 -10.12
CA ASN A 243 -24.78 -10.67 -10.00
C ASN A 243 -24.69 -9.26 -9.38
N ILE A 244 -25.78 -8.50 -9.52
CA ILE A 244 -26.03 -7.27 -8.76
C ILE A 244 -26.59 -7.65 -7.40
N VAL A 245 -25.98 -7.16 -6.33
CA VAL A 245 -26.47 -7.36 -4.96
C VAL A 245 -27.62 -6.39 -4.73
N LYS A 246 -28.84 -6.93 -4.65
CA LYS A 246 -30.03 -6.13 -4.32
C LYS A 246 -30.12 -6.03 -2.79
N PRO A 247 -30.38 -4.83 -2.24
CA PRO A 247 -30.64 -4.72 -0.81
C PRO A 247 -31.81 -5.65 -0.44
N ASP A 248 -31.64 -6.36 0.69
CA ASP A 248 -32.73 -7.16 1.22
C ASP A 248 -33.99 -6.29 1.31
N LYS A 249 -35.04 -6.68 0.66
CA LYS A 249 -36.34 -6.07 0.89
C LYS A 249 -36.71 -6.35 2.33
N GLU A 250 -36.60 -5.32 3.21
CA GLU A 250 -37.28 -5.40 4.50
C GLU A 250 -38.73 -5.74 4.17
N GLU A 251 -39.14 -6.91 4.62
CA GLU A 251 -40.56 -7.33 4.57
C GLU A 251 -41.31 -6.31 5.44
N GLU A 252 -41.97 -5.34 4.80
CA GLU A 252 -42.98 -4.51 5.47
C GLU A 252 -44.11 -5.47 5.91
N GLU A 253 -44.11 -5.84 7.21
CA GLU A 253 -45.26 -6.40 7.90
C GLU A 253 -46.28 -5.30 8.29
#